data_ff9a539c7b93bc32bead34c1427d1a5e
#
_entry.id   ff9a539c7b93bc32bead34c1427d1a5e
#
_cell.length_a   1.000
_cell.length_b   1.000
_cell.length_c   1.000
_cell.angle_alpha   90.00
_cell.angle_beta   90.00
_cell.angle_gamma   90.00
#
_symmetry.space_group_name_H-M   'P 1'
#
loop_
_entity.id
_entity.type
_entity.pdbx_description
1 polymer ?
#
loop_
_entity_poly.entity_id
_entity_poly.type
_entity_poly.pdbx_seq_one_letter_code
_entity_poly.pdbx_strand_id
1 'polypeptide(L)'
;MSEEIQYSDLNKSYAAAVERSKKIEEDLAKNPKKYRVLTGDRPTGRLHIGHYFGSIQNRVRIAKMGIPTMILIADYQVLTDHDAYQEISQNTKQLVIDYLAAGIDPSKQDVIIYPHSYVPECNQLMLPFLTLVSNAELSRNPTVKEEIESAGLKNVNAGMYTYPVHQACDILFCKGNIVPVGKDQLPHLEMTRTIASRFNKRFCEASGKDPVFPEPQALLSKTPLILGLDGSQKMSKSRGNAIMLSATEDETAKLIKKAKTDQDRNITYDPVNRPEVSNLLMLISLCTGEEPQDIAARIGEGGGGMLKSTLTEALNEKLRPLREERKRLEADPEYIRKVLLDGAAKAREIGMKTLEEVRDAMNMVI
;
A
#
# COMPACT_ATOMS: atom_id res chain seq x y z
N MET A 1 5.20 32.42 -2.22
CA MET A 1 3.71 32.50 -2.27
C MET A 1 3.06 31.27 -2.91
N SER A 2 3.69 30.56 -3.86
CA SER A 2 3.11 29.35 -4.49
C SER A 2 3.29 28.06 -3.68
N GLU A 3 4.43 27.84 -3.02
CA GLU A 3 4.71 26.62 -2.23
C GLU A 3 3.98 26.60 -0.88
N GLU A 4 3.91 27.73 -0.17
CA GLU A 4 3.18 27.82 1.09
C GLU A 4 1.67 27.60 0.93
N ILE A 5 1.07 28.06 -0.18
CA ILE A 5 -0.34 27.82 -0.49
C ILE A 5 -0.55 26.34 -0.79
N GLN A 6 0.33 25.71 -1.53
CA GLN A 6 0.26 24.30 -1.87
C GLN A 6 0.40 23.38 -0.62
N TYR A 7 1.28 23.72 0.32
CA TYR A 7 1.40 23.04 1.62
C TYR A 7 0.16 23.20 2.51
N SER A 8 -0.45 24.38 2.52
CA SER A 8 -1.67 24.62 3.31
C SER A 8 -2.87 23.83 2.78
N ASP A 9 -3.00 23.70 1.47
CA ASP A 9 -4.10 22.95 0.84
C ASP A 9 -3.93 21.44 0.99
N LEU A 10 -2.71 20.92 0.91
CA LEU A 10 -2.39 19.52 1.23
C LEU A 10 -2.71 19.17 2.69
N ASN A 11 -2.45 20.06 3.63
CA ASN A 11 -2.76 19.83 5.04
C ASN A 11 -4.26 19.86 5.31
N LYS A 12 -5.03 20.73 4.66
CA LYS A 12 -6.50 20.77 4.73
C LYS A 12 -7.12 19.50 4.12
N SER A 13 -6.63 19.08 2.95
CA SER A 13 -7.05 17.85 2.28
C SER A 13 -6.76 16.63 3.15
N TYR A 14 -5.60 16.58 3.79
CA TYR A 14 -5.23 15.51 4.71
C TYR A 14 -6.14 15.46 5.94
N ALA A 15 -6.41 16.59 6.60
CA ALA A 15 -7.31 16.64 7.74
C ALA A 15 -8.72 16.16 7.39
N ALA A 16 -9.24 16.59 6.23
CA ALA A 16 -10.52 16.13 5.73
C ALA A 16 -10.52 14.62 5.40
N ALA A 17 -9.41 14.09 4.88
CA ALA A 17 -9.26 12.65 4.62
C ALA A 17 -9.22 11.85 5.92
N VAL A 18 -8.57 12.36 6.98
CA VAL A 18 -8.55 11.74 8.32
C VAL A 18 -9.97 11.61 8.89
N GLU A 19 -10.76 12.69 8.84
CA GLU A 19 -12.13 12.67 9.34
C GLU A 19 -13.05 11.74 8.53
N ARG A 20 -12.91 11.73 7.20
CA ARG A 20 -13.65 10.77 6.35
C ARG A 20 -13.24 9.33 6.66
N SER A 21 -11.93 9.08 6.82
CA SER A 21 -11.41 7.76 7.14
C SER A 21 -11.94 7.19 8.46
N LYS A 22 -12.09 8.03 9.50
CA LYS A 22 -12.73 7.63 10.77
C LYS A 22 -14.17 7.15 10.56
N LYS A 23 -14.98 7.93 9.83
CA LYS A 23 -16.38 7.57 9.52
C LYS A 23 -16.48 6.28 8.71
N ILE A 24 -15.58 6.10 7.75
CA ILE A 24 -15.50 4.86 6.95
C ILE A 24 -15.16 3.68 7.84
N GLU A 25 -14.18 3.79 8.73
CA GLU A 25 -13.81 2.74 9.68
C GLU A 25 -15.00 2.28 10.55
N GLU A 26 -15.82 3.21 11.00
CA GLU A 26 -17.02 2.90 11.79
C GLU A 26 -18.10 2.18 10.97
N ASP A 27 -18.21 2.47 9.68
CA ASP A 27 -19.19 1.88 8.77
C ASP A 27 -18.74 0.54 8.17
N LEU A 28 -17.42 0.32 8.00
CA LEU A 28 -16.86 -0.89 7.41
C LEU A 28 -17.35 -2.18 8.07
N ALA A 29 -17.38 -2.20 9.42
CA ALA A 29 -17.81 -3.37 10.19
C ALA A 29 -19.32 -3.60 10.09
N LYS A 30 -20.11 -2.53 9.92
CA LYS A 30 -21.59 -2.59 9.87
C LYS A 30 -22.09 -2.97 8.48
N ASN A 31 -21.42 -2.47 7.45
CA ASN A 31 -21.84 -2.57 6.06
C ASN A 31 -20.72 -3.05 5.12
N PRO A 32 -20.10 -4.22 5.37
CA PRO A 32 -18.90 -4.65 4.63
C PRO A 32 -19.15 -4.77 3.11
N LYS A 33 -20.34 -5.17 2.68
CA LYS A 33 -20.69 -5.33 1.27
C LYS A 33 -20.93 -4.03 0.50
N LYS A 34 -21.06 -2.90 1.20
CA LYS A 34 -21.12 -1.55 0.59
C LYS A 34 -19.80 -1.15 -0.03
N TYR A 35 -18.71 -1.78 0.42
CA TYR A 35 -17.36 -1.40 0.09
C TYR A 35 -16.69 -2.43 -0.82
N ARG A 36 -15.84 -1.92 -1.70
CA ARG A 36 -14.88 -2.69 -2.47
C ARG A 36 -13.52 -2.00 -2.35
N VAL A 37 -12.58 -2.72 -1.80
CA VAL A 37 -11.22 -2.21 -1.59
C VAL A 37 -10.36 -2.55 -2.80
N LEU A 38 -9.66 -1.55 -3.34
CA LEU A 38 -8.47 -1.78 -4.14
C LEU A 38 -7.24 -1.36 -3.36
N THR A 39 -6.25 -2.21 -3.35
CA THR A 39 -4.91 -1.95 -2.80
C THR A 39 -3.88 -2.68 -3.63
N GLY A 40 -2.62 -2.32 -3.53
CA GLY A 40 -1.58 -3.02 -4.29
C GLY A 40 -0.19 -2.55 -3.93
N ASP A 41 0.80 -3.24 -4.46
CA ASP A 41 2.21 -2.90 -4.33
C ASP A 41 2.95 -3.17 -5.64
N ARG A 42 4.02 -2.42 -5.88
CA ARG A 42 4.96 -2.68 -6.96
C ARG A 42 5.88 -3.84 -6.56
N PRO A 43 6.12 -4.84 -7.44
CA PRO A 43 7.01 -5.95 -7.14
C PRO A 43 8.49 -5.56 -7.32
N THR A 44 8.95 -4.57 -6.53
CA THR A 44 10.32 -4.05 -6.55
C THR A 44 11.28 -4.78 -5.62
N GLY A 45 10.82 -5.84 -4.95
CA GLY A 45 11.60 -6.69 -4.07
C GLY A 45 10.80 -7.27 -2.92
N ARG A 46 11.51 -7.90 -1.99
CA ARG A 46 10.91 -8.52 -0.80
C ARG A 46 10.35 -7.48 0.14
N LEU A 47 9.26 -7.82 0.84
CA LEU A 47 8.66 -6.96 1.85
C LEU A 47 9.44 -7.01 3.17
N HIS A 48 9.37 -5.93 3.94
CA HIS A 48 9.94 -5.79 5.27
C HIS A 48 8.86 -5.51 6.32
N ILE A 49 9.23 -5.57 7.61
CA ILE A 49 8.29 -5.39 8.73
C ILE A 49 7.54 -4.06 8.68
N GLY A 50 8.13 -3.01 8.09
CA GLY A 50 7.45 -1.73 7.88
C GLY A 50 6.24 -1.85 6.94
N HIS A 51 6.30 -2.67 5.89
CA HIS A 51 5.14 -2.99 5.05
C HIS A 51 4.13 -3.85 5.81
N TYR A 52 4.61 -4.84 6.57
CA TYR A 52 3.75 -5.73 7.34
C TYR A 52 2.86 -4.97 8.33
N PHE A 53 3.47 -4.17 9.19
CA PHE A 53 2.72 -3.40 10.18
C PHE A 53 1.99 -2.20 9.56
N GLY A 54 2.60 -1.53 8.56
CA GLY A 54 2.06 -0.32 7.96
C GLY A 54 0.88 -0.54 7.02
N SER A 55 0.82 -1.67 6.31
CA SER A 55 -0.22 -1.92 5.30
C SER A 55 -0.80 -3.32 5.31
N ILE A 56 0.04 -4.39 5.37
CA ILE A 56 -0.45 -5.77 5.16
C ILE A 56 -1.39 -6.21 6.27
N GLN A 57 -1.08 -5.92 7.54
CA GLN A 57 -1.98 -6.24 8.65
C GLN A 57 -3.37 -5.62 8.50
N ASN A 58 -3.44 -4.40 7.98
CA ASN A 58 -4.72 -3.74 7.72
C ASN A 58 -5.48 -4.43 6.57
N ARG A 59 -4.79 -4.86 5.51
CA ARG A 59 -5.39 -5.65 4.42
C ARG A 59 -5.95 -6.98 4.94
N VAL A 60 -5.19 -7.69 5.79
CA VAL A 60 -5.65 -8.93 6.44
C VAL A 60 -6.89 -8.66 7.30
N ARG A 61 -6.91 -7.57 8.07
CA ARG A 61 -8.05 -7.16 8.87
C ARG A 61 -9.30 -6.93 8.01
N ILE A 62 -9.17 -6.16 6.95
CA ILE A 62 -10.25 -5.84 6.00
C ILE A 62 -10.78 -7.12 5.34
N ALA A 63 -9.90 -7.98 4.88
CA ALA A 63 -10.25 -9.26 4.26
C ALA A 63 -11.04 -10.17 5.24
N LYS A 64 -10.62 -10.23 6.51
CA LYS A 64 -11.31 -10.98 7.58
C LYS A 64 -12.70 -10.42 7.91
N MET A 65 -12.95 -9.14 7.64
CA MET A 65 -14.29 -8.53 7.79
C MET A 65 -15.25 -8.92 6.65
N GLY A 66 -14.79 -9.67 5.65
CA GLY A 66 -15.59 -10.08 4.49
C GLY A 66 -15.83 -8.95 3.48
N ILE A 67 -14.98 -7.93 3.48
CA ILE A 67 -15.04 -6.83 2.52
C ILE A 67 -14.39 -7.29 1.22
N PRO A 68 -15.09 -7.19 0.06
CA PRO A 68 -14.52 -7.48 -1.24
C PRO A 68 -13.21 -6.70 -1.45
N THR A 69 -12.10 -7.41 -1.61
CA THR A 69 -10.76 -6.81 -1.64
C THR A 69 -9.99 -7.28 -2.88
N MET A 70 -9.55 -6.33 -3.68
CA MET A 70 -8.68 -6.59 -4.83
C MET A 70 -7.27 -6.12 -4.50
N ILE A 71 -6.32 -7.05 -4.59
CA ILE A 71 -4.90 -6.80 -4.35
C ILE A 71 -4.17 -6.87 -5.68
N LEU A 72 -3.80 -5.70 -6.17
CA LEU A 72 -3.10 -5.55 -7.43
C LEU A 72 -1.59 -5.66 -7.23
N ILE A 73 -0.94 -6.44 -8.07
CA ILE A 73 0.50 -6.41 -8.21
C ILE A 73 0.83 -5.52 -9.40
N ALA A 74 1.34 -4.33 -9.10
CA ALA A 74 1.57 -3.28 -10.10
C ALA A 74 2.90 -3.52 -10.85
N ASP A 75 2.98 -4.62 -11.61
CA ASP A 75 4.18 -5.04 -12.32
C ASP A 75 4.56 -4.09 -13.46
N TYR A 76 3.61 -3.50 -14.20
CA TYR A 76 3.90 -2.47 -15.18
C TYR A 76 4.51 -1.20 -14.57
N GLN A 77 4.16 -0.87 -13.33
CA GLN A 77 4.68 0.32 -12.65
C GLN A 77 6.17 0.21 -12.28
N VAL A 78 6.75 -0.99 -12.32
CA VAL A 78 8.20 -1.16 -12.16
C VAL A 78 8.97 -0.54 -13.35
N LEU A 79 8.35 -0.49 -14.51
CA LEU A 79 8.97 0.03 -15.75
C LEU A 79 9.09 1.56 -15.78
N THR A 80 8.44 2.27 -14.84
CA THR A 80 8.42 3.74 -14.85
C THR A 80 9.72 4.36 -14.34
N ASP A 81 10.35 3.74 -13.34
CA ASP A 81 11.51 4.28 -12.61
C ASP A 81 12.61 3.25 -12.30
N HIS A 82 12.44 1.98 -12.70
CA HIS A 82 13.39 0.91 -12.42
C HIS A 82 13.80 0.15 -13.69
N ASP A 83 15.11 -0.08 -13.83
CA ASP A 83 15.66 -0.94 -14.87
C ASP A 83 15.65 -2.45 -14.49
N ALA A 84 15.15 -2.78 -13.29
CA ALA A 84 15.16 -4.14 -12.74
C ALA A 84 14.01 -5.03 -13.27
N TYR A 85 13.63 -4.91 -14.53
CA TYR A 85 12.57 -5.71 -15.14
C TYR A 85 12.83 -7.22 -15.11
N GLN A 86 14.08 -7.64 -15.03
CA GLN A 86 14.48 -9.05 -14.99
C GLN A 86 13.98 -9.77 -13.73
N GLU A 87 13.79 -9.04 -12.64
CA GLU A 87 13.37 -9.59 -11.34
C GLU A 87 11.84 -9.54 -11.11
N ILE A 88 11.06 -8.91 -11.98
CA ILE A 88 9.61 -8.69 -11.79
C ILE A 88 8.89 -9.99 -11.46
N SER A 89 9.12 -11.05 -12.25
CA SER A 89 8.47 -12.35 -12.04
C SER A 89 8.79 -12.96 -10.68
N GLN A 90 10.06 -12.92 -10.27
CA GLN A 90 10.48 -13.47 -8.99
C GLN A 90 9.96 -12.63 -7.83
N ASN A 91 10.02 -11.30 -7.94
CA ASN A 91 9.51 -10.38 -6.94
C ASN A 91 7.98 -10.50 -6.79
N THR A 92 7.26 -10.70 -7.90
CA THR A 92 5.82 -10.97 -7.88
C THR A 92 5.49 -12.22 -7.06
N LYS A 93 6.21 -13.32 -7.28
CA LYS A 93 6.01 -14.56 -6.51
C LYS A 93 6.29 -14.34 -5.02
N GLN A 94 7.38 -13.66 -4.69
CA GLN A 94 7.73 -13.38 -3.29
C GLN A 94 6.69 -12.48 -2.61
N LEU A 95 6.14 -11.51 -3.33
CA LEU A 95 5.10 -10.61 -2.84
C LEU A 95 3.81 -11.38 -2.51
N VAL A 96 3.39 -12.30 -3.40
CA VAL A 96 2.22 -13.17 -3.16
C VAL A 96 2.45 -14.08 -1.96
N ILE A 97 3.63 -14.69 -1.85
CA ILE A 97 4.00 -15.51 -0.70
C ILE A 97 3.89 -14.71 0.59
N ASP A 98 4.39 -13.46 0.60
CA ASP A 98 4.30 -12.58 1.77
C ASP A 98 2.84 -12.28 2.14
N TYR A 99 1.97 -12.01 1.17
CA TYR A 99 0.54 -11.77 1.42
C TYR A 99 -0.15 -13.00 2.01
N LEU A 100 0.04 -14.16 1.39
CA LEU A 100 -0.58 -15.40 1.85
C LEU A 100 -0.08 -15.78 3.24
N ALA A 101 1.23 -15.68 3.48
CA ALA A 101 1.84 -15.98 4.77
C ALA A 101 1.38 -15.02 5.88
N ALA A 102 1.05 -13.78 5.53
CA ALA A 102 0.50 -12.81 6.47
C ALA A 102 -0.98 -13.07 6.82
N GLY A 103 -1.65 -14.01 6.11
CA GLY A 103 -3.03 -14.41 6.40
C GLY A 103 -4.08 -13.90 5.41
N ILE A 104 -3.67 -13.43 4.22
CA ILE A 104 -4.57 -13.26 3.08
C ILE A 104 -4.85 -14.65 2.49
N ASP A 105 -6.11 -15.05 2.43
CA ASP A 105 -6.50 -16.37 1.93
C ASP A 105 -7.62 -16.26 0.89
N PRO A 106 -7.28 -16.20 -0.42
CA PRO A 106 -8.27 -16.10 -1.50
C PRO A 106 -9.25 -17.30 -1.59
N SER A 107 -8.94 -18.40 -0.89
CA SER A 107 -9.83 -19.58 -0.86
C SER A 107 -10.96 -19.46 0.18
N LYS A 108 -10.77 -18.60 1.20
CA LYS A 108 -11.70 -18.43 2.34
C LYS A 108 -12.24 -17.02 2.47
N GLN A 109 -11.62 -16.06 1.80
CA GLN A 109 -11.93 -14.64 1.90
C GLN A 109 -12.37 -14.13 0.53
N ASP A 110 -13.15 -13.05 0.49
CA ASP A 110 -13.50 -12.35 -0.75
C ASP A 110 -12.31 -11.47 -1.20
N VAL A 111 -11.23 -12.14 -1.57
CA VAL A 111 -9.97 -11.51 -1.98
C VAL A 111 -9.53 -12.02 -3.34
N ILE A 112 -9.10 -11.12 -4.19
CA ILE A 112 -8.56 -11.37 -5.52
C ILE A 112 -7.15 -10.80 -5.58
N ILE A 113 -6.13 -11.61 -5.95
CA ILE A 113 -4.74 -11.17 -6.12
C ILE A 113 -4.35 -11.36 -7.59
N TYR A 114 -3.92 -10.30 -8.25
CA TYR A 114 -3.61 -10.35 -9.68
C TYR A 114 -2.55 -9.32 -10.08
N PRO A 115 -1.68 -9.62 -11.08
CA PRO A 115 -0.77 -8.63 -11.66
C PRO A 115 -1.44 -7.87 -12.83
N HIS A 116 -1.02 -6.65 -13.10
CA HIS A 116 -1.45 -5.85 -14.27
C HIS A 116 -1.33 -6.64 -15.58
N SER A 117 -0.16 -7.25 -15.80
CA SER A 117 0.16 -7.95 -17.05
C SER A 117 -0.79 -9.08 -17.40
N TYR A 118 -1.51 -9.62 -16.41
CA TYR A 118 -2.51 -10.67 -16.64
C TYR A 118 -3.95 -10.14 -16.81
N VAL A 119 -4.13 -8.82 -16.68
CA VAL A 119 -5.42 -8.12 -16.85
C VAL A 119 -5.24 -6.92 -17.80
N PRO A 120 -4.78 -7.14 -19.03
CA PRO A 120 -4.47 -6.05 -19.96
C PRO A 120 -5.69 -5.20 -20.34
N GLU A 121 -6.90 -5.71 -20.12
CA GLU A 121 -8.14 -5.00 -20.37
C GLU A 121 -8.27 -3.70 -19.57
N CYS A 122 -7.65 -3.61 -18.41
CA CYS A 122 -7.58 -2.38 -17.61
C CYS A 122 -7.01 -1.20 -18.41
N ASN A 123 -6.04 -1.46 -19.29
CA ASN A 123 -5.41 -0.44 -20.14
C ASN A 123 -6.37 0.20 -21.15
N GLN A 124 -7.54 -0.40 -21.42
CA GLN A 124 -8.55 0.19 -22.30
C GLN A 124 -9.15 1.49 -21.72
N LEU A 125 -9.04 1.70 -20.40
CA LEU A 125 -9.44 2.95 -19.76
C LEU A 125 -8.40 4.07 -19.91
N MET A 126 -7.14 3.73 -20.25
CA MET A 126 -6.04 4.69 -20.22
C MET A 126 -6.27 5.87 -21.17
N LEU A 127 -6.58 5.60 -22.43
CA LEU A 127 -6.79 6.67 -23.40
C LEU A 127 -8.04 7.50 -23.10
N PRO A 128 -9.22 6.93 -22.81
CA PRO A 128 -10.37 7.69 -22.32
C PRO A 128 -10.04 8.60 -21.14
N PHE A 129 -9.33 8.11 -20.13
CA PHE A 129 -9.01 8.90 -18.94
C PHE A 129 -7.98 10.00 -19.20
N LEU A 130 -7.00 9.76 -20.07
CA LEU A 130 -6.06 10.79 -20.51
C LEU A 130 -6.76 11.98 -21.19
N THR A 131 -7.93 11.76 -21.83
CA THR A 131 -8.72 12.88 -22.41
C THR A 131 -9.44 13.73 -21.36
N LEU A 132 -9.47 13.28 -20.11
CA LEU A 132 -10.15 13.96 -18.98
C LEU A 132 -9.19 14.74 -18.08
N VAL A 133 -7.88 14.65 -18.32
CA VAL A 133 -6.84 15.37 -17.57
C VAL A 133 -5.99 16.21 -18.51
N SER A 134 -5.53 17.35 -18.02
CA SER A 134 -4.63 18.21 -18.79
C SER A 134 -3.16 17.89 -18.50
N ASN A 135 -2.27 18.21 -19.44
CA ASN A 135 -0.83 18.11 -19.22
C ASN A 135 -0.37 18.92 -17.99
N ALA A 136 -0.99 20.08 -17.75
CA ALA A 136 -0.69 20.92 -16.60
C ALA A 136 -1.06 20.25 -15.26
N GLU A 137 -2.13 19.46 -15.20
CA GLU A 137 -2.49 18.69 -13.99
C GLU A 137 -1.51 17.57 -13.73
N LEU A 138 -1.09 16.82 -14.76
CA LEU A 138 -0.07 15.78 -14.65
C LEU A 138 1.27 16.34 -14.18
N SER A 139 1.75 17.42 -14.80
CA SER A 139 3.04 18.04 -14.48
C SER A 139 3.09 18.69 -13.10
N ARG A 140 1.94 19.03 -12.50
CA ARG A 140 1.86 19.63 -11.18
C ARG A 140 1.67 18.63 -10.05
N ASN A 141 1.51 17.33 -10.35
CA ASN A 141 1.33 16.32 -9.30
C ASN A 141 2.55 16.29 -8.37
N PRO A 142 2.39 16.57 -7.07
CA PRO A 142 3.51 16.70 -6.14
C PRO A 142 4.23 15.37 -5.92
N THR A 143 3.51 14.27 -5.84
CA THR A 143 4.10 12.93 -5.63
C THR A 143 4.98 12.53 -6.82
N VAL A 144 4.54 12.77 -8.05
CA VAL A 144 5.34 12.50 -9.26
C VAL A 144 6.63 13.31 -9.25
N LYS A 145 6.58 14.59 -8.83
CA LYS A 145 7.79 15.42 -8.72
C LYS A 145 8.78 14.87 -7.70
N GLU A 146 8.30 14.55 -6.50
CA GLU A 146 9.12 13.97 -5.44
C GLU A 146 9.75 12.63 -5.86
N GLU A 147 9.02 11.80 -6.59
CA GLU A 147 9.55 10.53 -7.10
C GLU A 147 10.62 10.73 -8.17
N ILE A 148 10.42 11.65 -9.11
CA ILE A 148 11.41 12.01 -10.14
C ILE A 148 12.70 12.50 -9.48
N GLU A 149 12.59 13.39 -8.51
CA GLU A 149 13.74 13.93 -7.77
C GLU A 149 14.45 12.84 -6.96
N SER A 150 13.70 12.03 -6.23
CA SER A 150 14.23 10.94 -5.39
C SER A 150 14.93 9.85 -6.20
N ALA A 151 14.43 9.56 -7.40
CA ALA A 151 15.03 8.60 -8.32
C ALA A 151 16.20 9.18 -9.12
N GLY A 152 16.44 10.51 -9.06
CA GLY A 152 17.50 11.18 -9.79
C GLY A 152 17.37 11.08 -11.33
N LEU A 153 16.13 10.96 -11.82
CA LEU A 153 15.87 10.75 -13.24
C LEU A 153 16.22 11.99 -14.06
N LYS A 154 17.24 11.90 -14.91
CA LYS A 154 17.63 12.97 -15.84
C LYS A 154 16.69 13.05 -17.05
N ASN A 155 16.22 11.91 -17.54
CA ASN A 155 15.27 11.78 -18.63
C ASN A 155 14.02 11.07 -18.10
N VAL A 156 12.93 11.80 -18.00
CA VAL A 156 11.66 11.29 -17.50
C VAL A 156 10.84 10.74 -18.68
N ASN A 157 10.52 9.45 -18.65
CA ASN A 157 9.69 8.85 -19.67
C ASN A 157 8.21 9.22 -19.52
N ALA A 158 7.42 9.04 -20.59
CA ALA A 158 5.99 9.36 -20.57
C ALA A 158 5.19 8.54 -19.54
N GLY A 159 5.62 7.31 -19.27
CA GLY A 159 5.01 6.45 -18.23
C GLY A 159 5.05 7.08 -16.85
N MET A 160 6.19 7.70 -16.49
CA MET A 160 6.36 8.37 -15.20
C MET A 160 5.42 9.58 -15.04
N TYR A 161 5.05 10.27 -16.12
CA TYR A 161 4.06 11.35 -16.06
C TYR A 161 2.63 10.84 -16.02
N THR A 162 2.36 9.72 -16.65
CA THR A 162 0.99 9.23 -16.87
C THR A 162 0.56 8.11 -15.91
N TYR A 163 1.49 7.56 -15.10
CA TYR A 163 1.14 6.47 -14.18
C TYR A 163 0.02 6.85 -13.18
N PRO A 164 -0.17 8.12 -12.73
CA PRO A 164 -1.32 8.44 -11.87
C PRO A 164 -2.67 8.22 -12.56
N VAL A 165 -2.72 8.37 -13.89
CA VAL A 165 -3.90 8.04 -14.70
C VAL A 165 -4.06 6.52 -14.81
N HIS A 166 -2.94 5.77 -14.97
CA HIS A 166 -2.98 4.32 -14.94
C HIS A 166 -3.44 3.77 -13.58
N GLN A 167 -3.00 4.39 -12.48
CA GLN A 167 -3.52 4.06 -11.14
C GLN A 167 -5.03 4.35 -11.01
N ALA A 168 -5.52 5.41 -11.66
CA ALA A 168 -6.96 5.65 -11.75
C ALA A 168 -7.69 4.56 -12.55
N CYS A 169 -7.06 4.04 -13.61
CA CYS A 169 -7.61 2.87 -14.33
C CYS A 169 -7.75 1.68 -13.39
N ASP A 170 -6.74 1.35 -12.58
CA ASP A 170 -6.76 0.23 -11.66
C ASP A 170 -7.93 0.32 -10.67
N ILE A 171 -8.10 1.50 -10.06
CA ILE A 171 -9.13 1.74 -9.07
C ILE A 171 -10.53 1.67 -9.69
N LEU A 172 -10.71 2.34 -10.83
CA LEU A 172 -12.02 2.49 -11.46
C LEU A 172 -12.42 1.27 -12.28
N PHE A 173 -11.48 0.52 -12.83
CA PHE A 173 -11.72 -0.73 -13.56
C PHE A 173 -12.51 -1.76 -12.72
N CYS A 174 -12.17 -1.86 -11.45
CA CYS A 174 -12.87 -2.73 -10.52
C CYS A 174 -13.97 -2.03 -9.72
N LYS A 175 -14.25 -0.76 -9.99
CA LYS A 175 -15.16 0.10 -9.20
C LYS A 175 -14.79 0.13 -7.71
N GLY A 176 -13.49 0.18 -7.40
CA GLY A 176 -12.99 0.34 -6.05
C GLY A 176 -13.46 1.66 -5.44
N ASN A 177 -14.15 1.59 -4.31
CA ASN A 177 -14.65 2.80 -3.63
C ASN A 177 -13.91 3.11 -2.33
N ILE A 178 -13.02 2.19 -1.88
CA ILE A 178 -12.10 2.39 -0.75
C ILE A 178 -10.68 2.02 -1.19
N VAL A 179 -9.74 2.91 -0.90
CA VAL A 179 -8.32 2.69 -1.18
C VAL A 179 -7.51 2.93 0.10
N PRO A 180 -6.98 1.87 0.73
CA PRO A 180 -6.06 2.01 1.85
C PRO A 180 -4.75 2.65 1.38
N VAL A 181 -4.45 3.85 1.88
CA VAL A 181 -3.31 4.65 1.43
C VAL A 181 -2.58 5.35 2.56
N GLY A 182 -1.30 5.67 2.33
CA GLY A 182 -0.56 6.66 3.09
C GLY A 182 -0.87 8.10 2.63
N LYS A 183 -0.36 9.07 3.37
CA LYS A 183 -0.52 10.51 3.04
C LYS A 183 0.03 10.86 1.65
N ASP A 184 1.12 10.24 1.26
CA ASP A 184 1.83 10.41 -0.02
C ASP A 184 0.98 10.03 -1.24
N GLN A 185 0.00 9.13 -1.09
CA GLN A 185 -0.86 8.65 -2.18
C GLN A 185 -2.15 9.47 -2.36
N LEU A 186 -2.43 10.41 -1.47
CA LEU A 186 -3.64 11.24 -1.57
C LEU A 186 -3.74 12.04 -2.89
N PRO A 187 -2.67 12.62 -3.45
CA PRO A 187 -2.75 13.34 -4.71
C PRO A 187 -3.20 12.45 -5.89
N HIS A 188 -2.79 11.18 -5.91
CA HIS A 188 -3.21 10.23 -6.95
C HIS A 188 -4.69 9.84 -6.78
N LEU A 189 -5.13 9.68 -5.55
CA LEU A 189 -6.54 9.39 -5.28
C LEU A 189 -7.46 10.57 -5.63
N GLU A 190 -7.02 11.81 -5.37
CA GLU A 190 -7.77 13.01 -5.79
C GLU A 190 -7.82 13.13 -7.32
N MET A 191 -6.75 12.76 -8.03
CA MET A 191 -6.77 12.66 -9.50
C MET A 191 -7.78 11.61 -9.97
N THR A 192 -7.81 10.44 -9.32
CA THR A 192 -8.78 9.37 -9.61
C THR A 192 -10.22 9.85 -9.44
N ARG A 193 -10.51 10.56 -8.34
CA ARG A 193 -11.83 11.16 -8.08
C ARG A 193 -12.21 12.20 -9.14
N THR A 194 -11.24 13.02 -9.53
CA THR A 194 -11.42 14.01 -10.60
C THR A 194 -11.77 13.33 -11.93
N ILE A 195 -11.07 12.28 -12.29
CA ILE A 195 -11.34 11.49 -13.50
C ILE A 195 -12.73 10.86 -13.43
N ALA A 196 -13.09 10.21 -12.32
CA ALA A 196 -14.41 9.60 -12.13
C ALA A 196 -15.54 10.63 -12.29
N SER A 197 -15.42 11.76 -11.60
CA SER A 197 -16.41 12.86 -11.67
C SER A 197 -16.52 13.43 -13.09
N ARG A 198 -15.40 13.72 -13.76
CA ARG A 198 -15.41 14.24 -15.14
C ARG A 198 -15.97 13.23 -16.14
N PHE A 199 -15.67 11.93 -15.97
CA PHE A 199 -16.24 10.89 -16.81
C PHE A 199 -17.76 10.85 -16.66
N ASN A 200 -18.25 10.72 -15.45
CA ASN A 200 -19.67 10.64 -15.14
C ASN A 200 -20.42 11.89 -15.66
N LYS A 201 -19.89 13.09 -15.42
CA LYS A 201 -20.48 14.33 -15.91
C LYS A 201 -20.52 14.38 -17.44
N ARG A 202 -19.41 14.04 -18.10
CA ARG A 202 -19.30 14.21 -19.57
C ARG A 202 -20.08 13.16 -20.35
N PHE A 203 -20.05 11.90 -19.89
CA PHE A 203 -20.55 10.77 -20.69
C PHE A 203 -21.85 10.18 -20.15
N CYS A 204 -22.13 10.35 -18.85
CA CYS A 204 -23.36 9.80 -18.24
C CYS A 204 -24.43 10.87 -18.08
N GLU A 205 -24.20 11.94 -17.29
CA GLU A 205 -25.20 12.97 -17.03
C GLU A 205 -25.67 13.66 -18.32
N ALA A 206 -24.75 13.98 -19.23
CA ALA A 206 -25.08 14.59 -20.52
C ALA A 206 -26.01 13.74 -21.40
N SER A 207 -26.05 12.43 -21.15
CA SER A 207 -26.87 11.45 -21.88
C SER A 207 -28.02 10.90 -21.04
N GLY A 208 -28.24 11.43 -19.82
CA GLY A 208 -29.29 10.96 -18.91
C GLY A 208 -29.05 9.55 -18.36
N LYS A 209 -27.79 9.09 -18.34
CA LYS A 209 -27.40 7.77 -17.82
C LYS A 209 -26.93 7.86 -16.38
N ASP A 210 -27.04 6.77 -15.64
CA ASP A 210 -26.48 6.65 -14.28
C ASP A 210 -24.94 6.74 -14.28
N PRO A 211 -24.34 7.22 -13.19
CA PRO A 211 -22.88 7.27 -13.04
C PRO A 211 -22.24 5.89 -13.15
N VAL A 212 -21.22 5.74 -14.00
CA VAL A 212 -20.47 4.49 -14.14
C VAL A 212 -19.50 4.29 -12.97
N PHE A 213 -18.79 5.36 -12.56
CA PHE A 213 -17.71 5.26 -11.58
C PHE A 213 -18.11 5.82 -10.22
N PRO A 214 -17.79 5.07 -9.13
CA PRO A 214 -17.88 5.64 -7.78
C PRO A 214 -16.79 6.70 -7.57
N GLU A 215 -16.96 7.56 -6.58
CA GLU A 215 -15.89 8.43 -6.08
C GLU A 215 -15.09 7.68 -4.99
N PRO A 216 -13.86 7.22 -5.26
CA PRO A 216 -13.09 6.45 -4.30
C PRO A 216 -12.67 7.31 -3.11
N GLN A 217 -12.66 6.70 -1.92
CA GLN A 217 -12.30 7.34 -0.66
C GLN A 217 -11.02 6.75 -0.10
N ALA A 218 -10.19 7.60 0.51
CA ALA A 218 -9.00 7.15 1.22
C ALA A 218 -9.38 6.47 2.54
N LEU A 219 -8.76 5.33 2.81
CA LEU A 219 -8.72 4.74 4.13
C LEU A 219 -7.30 4.88 4.66
N LEU A 220 -7.07 5.87 5.53
CA LEU A 220 -5.74 6.16 6.03
C LEU A 220 -5.29 5.14 7.07
N SER A 221 -4.05 4.69 6.98
CA SER A 221 -3.45 3.82 7.99
C SER A 221 -3.40 4.53 9.35
N LYS A 222 -3.76 3.81 10.40
CA LYS A 222 -3.60 4.26 11.79
C LYS A 222 -2.20 3.98 12.33
N THR A 223 -1.45 3.12 11.65
CA THR A 223 -0.09 2.76 12.06
C THR A 223 0.84 3.93 11.78
N PRO A 224 1.61 4.38 12.77
CA PRO A 224 2.59 5.44 12.59
C PRO A 224 3.67 5.01 11.60
N LEU A 225 4.41 5.99 11.09
CA LEU A 225 5.56 5.75 10.23
C LEU A 225 6.60 4.92 10.98
N ILE A 226 6.93 3.75 10.47
CA ILE A 226 7.97 2.88 11.03
C ILE A 226 9.32 3.32 10.45
N LEU A 227 10.20 3.78 11.34
CA LEU A 227 11.55 4.15 10.99
C LEU A 227 12.41 2.90 10.78
N GLY A 228 13.50 3.07 10.04
CA GLY A 228 14.54 2.03 9.94
C GLY A 228 15.25 1.80 11.27
N LEU A 229 16.06 0.76 11.34
CA LEU A 229 16.84 0.42 12.54
C LEU A 229 17.93 1.46 12.86
N ASP A 230 18.22 2.36 11.92
CA ASP A 230 19.05 3.55 12.10
C ASP A 230 18.33 4.72 12.79
N GLY A 231 16.99 4.62 12.94
CA GLY A 231 16.16 5.60 13.63
C GLY A 231 15.97 6.94 12.90
N SER A 232 16.53 7.10 11.69
CA SER A 232 16.60 8.41 11.04
C SER A 232 15.54 8.67 10.00
N GLN A 233 15.11 7.62 9.27
CA GLN A 233 14.19 7.73 8.14
C GLN A 233 13.30 6.50 8.06
N LYS A 234 12.27 6.58 7.21
CA LYS A 234 11.39 5.45 6.90
C LYS A 234 12.20 4.19 6.57
N MET A 235 11.77 3.06 7.11
CA MET A 235 12.37 1.75 6.83
C MET A 235 12.38 1.47 5.33
N SER A 236 13.54 1.09 4.79
CA SER A 236 13.72 0.83 3.36
C SER A 236 14.80 -0.22 3.11
N LYS A 237 14.57 -1.10 2.13
CA LYS A 237 15.55 -2.09 1.66
C LYS A 237 16.80 -1.41 1.11
N SER A 238 16.64 -0.39 0.28
CA SER A 238 17.75 0.32 -0.39
C SER A 238 18.72 1.00 0.56
N ARG A 239 18.25 1.34 1.78
CA ARG A 239 19.06 1.95 2.83
C ARG A 239 19.74 0.93 3.75
N GLY A 240 19.44 -0.35 3.61
CA GLY A 240 20.00 -1.40 4.48
C GLY A 240 19.54 -1.31 5.95
N ASN A 241 18.47 -0.56 6.26
CA ASN A 241 17.95 -0.32 7.60
C ASN A 241 16.67 -1.11 7.91
N ALA A 242 16.34 -2.11 7.09
CA ALA A 242 15.09 -2.88 7.16
C ALA A 242 15.30 -4.31 7.63
N ILE A 243 14.27 -4.87 8.31
CA ILE A 243 14.16 -6.30 8.59
C ILE A 243 13.17 -6.89 7.59
N MET A 244 13.63 -7.81 6.73
CA MET A 244 12.79 -8.47 5.74
C MET A 244 11.85 -9.49 6.40
N LEU A 245 10.65 -9.69 5.85
CA LEU A 245 9.74 -10.74 6.33
C LEU A 245 10.32 -12.14 6.16
N SER A 246 11.17 -12.30 5.16
CA SER A 246 11.91 -13.54 4.89
C SER A 246 13.15 -13.76 5.78
N ALA A 247 13.53 -12.78 6.64
CA ALA A 247 14.69 -12.92 7.51
C ALA A 247 14.46 -14.02 8.57
N THR A 248 15.49 -14.81 8.81
CA THR A 248 15.49 -15.81 9.88
C THR A 248 15.49 -15.16 11.28
N GLU A 249 15.23 -15.93 12.32
CA GLU A 249 15.30 -15.45 13.71
C GLU A 249 16.71 -14.91 14.05
N ASP A 250 17.76 -15.61 13.60
CA ASP A 250 19.14 -15.20 13.83
C ASP A 250 19.52 -13.93 13.05
N GLU A 251 19.08 -13.81 11.79
CA GLU A 251 19.28 -12.59 10.99
C GLU A 251 18.57 -11.40 11.62
N THR A 252 17.34 -11.59 12.09
CA THR A 252 16.56 -10.58 12.81
C THR A 252 17.29 -10.13 14.08
N ALA A 253 17.78 -11.07 14.89
CA ALA A 253 18.53 -10.76 16.10
C ALA A 253 19.82 -9.97 15.79
N LYS A 254 20.57 -10.37 14.75
CA LYS A 254 21.79 -9.68 14.30
C LYS A 254 21.50 -8.24 13.84
N LEU A 255 20.40 -8.02 13.12
CA LEU A 255 19.99 -6.68 12.65
C LEU A 255 19.57 -5.80 13.84
N ILE A 256 18.73 -6.30 14.75
CA ILE A 256 18.28 -5.56 15.94
C ILE A 256 19.46 -5.21 16.86
N LYS A 257 20.44 -6.13 17.02
CA LYS A 257 21.66 -5.85 17.80
C LYS A 257 22.39 -4.59 17.29
N LYS A 258 22.37 -4.34 15.98
CA LYS A 258 23.02 -3.19 15.33
C LYS A 258 22.12 -1.95 15.29
N ALA A 259 20.87 -2.05 15.70
CA ALA A 259 19.94 -0.90 15.70
C ALA A 259 20.52 0.23 16.54
N LYS A 260 20.29 1.47 16.06
CA LYS A 260 20.77 2.66 16.75
C LYS A 260 19.94 2.91 18.01
N THR A 261 20.61 3.27 19.09
CA THR A 261 20.03 3.76 20.36
C THR A 261 20.93 4.87 20.89
N ASP A 262 20.40 5.73 21.74
CA ASP A 262 21.20 6.69 22.49
C ASP A 262 21.95 6.01 23.66
N GLN A 263 22.66 6.83 24.46
CA GLN A 263 23.49 6.35 25.58
C GLN A 263 22.77 6.33 26.94
N ASP A 264 21.55 6.85 26.99
CA ASP A 264 20.76 6.87 28.23
C ASP A 264 20.29 5.46 28.58
N ARG A 265 20.59 5.05 29.80
CA ARG A 265 20.20 3.73 30.31
C ARG A 265 18.72 3.65 30.68
N ASN A 266 18.14 4.76 31.11
CA ASN A 266 16.72 4.79 31.42
C ASN A 266 15.90 4.86 30.13
N ILE A 267 15.15 3.82 29.84
CA ILE A 267 14.33 3.72 28.62
C ILE A 267 13.02 4.49 28.82
N THR A 268 12.81 5.48 27.95
CA THR A 268 11.59 6.30 27.93
C THR A 268 11.02 6.39 26.51
N TYR A 269 9.71 6.53 26.36
CA TYR A 269 9.08 6.77 25.09
C TYR A 269 8.94 8.27 24.83
N ASP A 270 9.80 8.80 23.97
CA ASP A 270 9.80 10.19 23.51
C ASP A 270 10.14 10.25 22.02
N PRO A 271 9.13 10.23 21.15
CA PRO A 271 9.34 10.20 19.69
C PRO A 271 10.05 11.44 19.14
N VAL A 272 10.05 12.56 19.88
CA VAL A 272 10.64 13.82 19.44
C VAL A 272 12.14 13.88 19.78
N ASN A 273 12.49 13.57 21.02
CA ASN A 273 13.86 13.70 21.49
C ASN A 273 14.66 12.39 21.44
N ARG A 274 13.96 11.25 21.40
CA ARG A 274 14.56 9.90 21.37
C ARG A 274 13.92 9.03 20.29
N PRO A 275 13.92 9.46 19.01
CA PRO A 275 13.19 8.78 17.94
C PRO A 275 13.66 7.33 17.72
N GLU A 276 14.97 7.02 17.88
CA GLU A 276 15.50 5.68 17.69
C GLU A 276 14.97 4.71 18.75
N VAL A 277 15.02 5.10 20.03
CA VAL A 277 14.51 4.28 21.15
C VAL A 277 13.01 4.12 21.04
N SER A 278 12.31 5.22 20.75
CA SER A 278 10.84 5.23 20.60
C SER A 278 10.38 4.36 19.43
N ASN A 279 11.15 4.31 18.33
CA ASN A 279 10.85 3.42 17.21
C ASN A 279 10.95 1.93 17.61
N LEU A 280 11.96 1.55 18.39
CA LEU A 280 12.09 0.17 18.88
C LEU A 280 10.96 -0.20 19.86
N LEU A 281 10.57 0.73 20.75
CA LEU A 281 9.43 0.56 21.64
C LEU A 281 8.11 0.43 20.86
N MET A 282 7.92 1.23 19.81
CA MET A 282 6.76 1.12 18.92
C MET A 282 6.71 -0.24 18.21
N LEU A 283 7.86 -0.76 17.76
CA LEU A 283 7.91 -2.09 17.14
C LEU A 283 7.53 -3.20 18.13
N ILE A 284 7.95 -3.11 19.41
CA ILE A 284 7.52 -4.05 20.45
C ILE A 284 5.99 -3.92 20.64
N SER A 285 5.48 -2.70 20.76
CA SER A 285 4.06 -2.42 20.90
C SER A 285 3.23 -3.04 19.75
N LEU A 286 3.68 -2.90 18.52
CA LEU A 286 3.02 -3.50 17.34
C LEU A 286 3.04 -5.05 17.36
N CYS A 287 4.03 -5.64 18.02
CA CYS A 287 4.10 -7.09 18.18
C CYS A 287 3.19 -7.61 19.31
N THR A 288 3.17 -6.91 20.46
CA THR A 288 2.56 -7.38 21.71
C THR A 288 1.16 -6.81 21.95
N GLY A 289 0.89 -5.62 21.41
CA GLY A 289 -0.33 -4.85 21.71
C GLY A 289 -0.25 -4.04 23.02
N GLU A 290 0.90 -4.04 23.70
CA GLU A 290 1.13 -3.21 24.90
C GLU A 290 1.42 -1.75 24.50
N GLU A 291 1.09 -0.80 25.37
CA GLU A 291 1.43 0.62 25.13
C GLU A 291 2.95 0.85 25.23
N PRO A 292 3.55 1.67 24.32
CA PRO A 292 4.99 1.90 24.32
C PRO A 292 5.53 2.46 25.65
N GLN A 293 4.73 3.24 26.38
CA GLN A 293 5.08 3.81 27.69
C GLN A 293 5.19 2.73 28.76
N ASP A 294 4.29 1.74 28.75
CA ASP A 294 4.30 0.62 29.71
C ASP A 294 5.49 -0.30 29.47
N ILE A 295 5.81 -0.55 28.18
CA ILE A 295 7.01 -1.29 27.78
C ILE A 295 8.27 -0.55 28.26
N ALA A 296 8.33 0.76 28.06
CA ALA A 296 9.45 1.59 28.49
C ALA A 296 9.63 1.55 30.02
N ALA A 297 8.55 1.70 30.78
CA ALA A 297 8.57 1.62 32.25
C ALA A 297 9.04 0.25 32.75
N ARG A 298 8.64 -0.85 32.10
CA ARG A 298 9.06 -2.21 32.41
C ARG A 298 10.55 -2.44 32.16
N ILE A 299 11.11 -1.86 31.11
CA ILE A 299 12.55 -1.96 30.80
C ILE A 299 13.36 -1.06 31.74
N GLY A 300 12.89 0.17 32.01
CA GLY A 300 13.52 1.12 32.93
C GLY A 300 15.02 1.29 32.69
N GLU A 301 15.83 1.07 33.74
CA GLU A 301 17.29 1.19 33.72
C GLU A 301 18.02 0.01 32.99
N GLY A 302 17.27 -0.91 32.35
CA GLY A 302 17.85 -2.02 31.59
C GLY A 302 18.64 -1.63 30.35
N GLY A 303 18.43 -0.41 29.88
CA GLY A 303 19.18 0.21 28.79
C GLY A 303 18.90 -0.39 27.42
N GLY A 304 19.65 0.09 26.42
CA GLY A 304 19.48 -0.33 25.02
C GLY A 304 19.67 -1.83 24.78
N GLY A 305 20.46 -2.51 25.60
CA GLY A 305 20.65 -3.97 25.50
C GLY A 305 19.37 -4.73 25.79
N MET A 306 18.69 -4.39 26.89
CA MET A 306 17.41 -5.01 27.28
C MET A 306 16.30 -4.67 26.27
N LEU A 307 16.24 -3.40 25.82
CA LEU A 307 15.31 -2.97 24.78
C LEU A 307 15.45 -3.82 23.50
N LYS A 308 16.66 -4.04 23.03
CA LYS A 308 16.96 -4.83 21.82
C LYS A 308 16.64 -6.32 22.01
N SER A 309 16.92 -6.88 23.18
CA SER A 309 16.54 -8.26 23.51
C SER A 309 15.02 -8.44 23.50
N THR A 310 14.29 -7.56 24.19
CA THR A 310 12.83 -7.57 24.23
C THR A 310 12.22 -7.44 22.82
N LEU A 311 12.75 -6.55 21.98
CA LEU A 311 12.29 -6.43 20.60
C LEU A 311 12.56 -7.71 19.80
N THR A 312 13.74 -8.31 19.97
CA THR A 312 14.11 -9.54 19.25
C THR A 312 13.15 -10.68 19.59
N GLU A 313 12.83 -10.87 20.85
CA GLU A 313 11.89 -11.88 21.32
C GLU A 313 10.48 -11.62 20.75
N ALA A 314 9.96 -10.41 20.96
CA ALA A 314 8.62 -10.02 20.51
C ALA A 314 8.45 -10.15 19.01
N LEU A 315 9.44 -9.71 18.22
CA LEU A 315 9.36 -9.74 16.77
C LEU A 315 9.50 -11.17 16.22
N ASN A 316 10.41 -11.98 16.77
CA ASN A 316 10.56 -13.36 16.37
C ASN A 316 9.32 -14.19 16.69
N GLU A 317 8.73 -14.01 17.86
CA GLU A 317 7.45 -14.65 18.21
C GLU A 317 6.33 -14.24 17.25
N LYS A 318 6.20 -12.94 16.99
CA LYS A 318 5.19 -12.40 16.08
C LYS A 318 5.30 -12.93 14.66
N LEU A 319 6.53 -13.08 14.16
CA LEU A 319 6.78 -13.49 12.77
C LEU A 319 6.93 -15.00 12.60
N ARG A 320 7.00 -15.80 13.66
CA ARG A 320 7.16 -17.26 13.58
C ARG A 320 6.09 -17.91 12.70
N PRO A 321 4.78 -17.70 12.91
CA PRO A 321 3.75 -18.32 12.08
C PRO A 321 3.85 -17.89 10.61
N LEU A 322 4.19 -16.63 10.36
CA LEU A 322 4.39 -16.10 9.01
C LEU A 322 5.58 -16.80 8.32
N ARG A 323 6.69 -16.98 9.02
CA ARG A 323 7.89 -17.65 8.48
C ARG A 323 7.64 -19.12 8.17
N GLU A 324 6.90 -19.82 9.03
CA GLU A 324 6.50 -21.22 8.81
C GLU A 324 5.62 -21.34 7.57
N GLU A 325 4.62 -20.49 7.43
CA GLU A 325 3.75 -20.48 6.27
C GLU A 325 4.50 -20.09 4.99
N ARG A 326 5.42 -19.12 5.06
CA ARG A 326 6.31 -18.81 3.93
C ARG A 326 7.06 -20.03 3.41
N LYS A 327 7.67 -20.82 4.31
CA LYS A 327 8.41 -22.03 3.92
C LYS A 327 7.50 -23.02 3.20
N ARG A 328 6.28 -23.20 3.68
CA ARG A 328 5.29 -24.07 3.05
C ARG A 328 4.93 -23.59 1.63
N LEU A 329 4.67 -22.27 1.49
CA LEU A 329 4.30 -21.67 0.21
C LEU A 329 5.47 -21.64 -0.80
N GLU A 330 6.68 -21.41 -0.36
CA GLU A 330 7.89 -21.46 -1.20
C GLU A 330 8.13 -22.87 -1.79
N ALA A 331 7.67 -23.91 -1.11
CA ALA A 331 7.73 -25.29 -1.59
C ALA A 331 6.61 -25.65 -2.59
N ASP A 332 5.60 -24.76 -2.78
CA ASP A 332 4.46 -25.00 -3.67
C ASP A 332 4.28 -23.86 -4.70
N PRO A 333 5.17 -23.75 -5.69
CA PRO A 333 5.10 -22.70 -6.71
C PRO A 333 3.85 -22.80 -7.61
N GLU A 334 3.29 -24.01 -7.77
CA GLU A 334 2.07 -24.19 -8.57
C GLU A 334 0.84 -23.58 -7.87
N TYR A 335 0.77 -23.67 -6.57
CA TYR A 335 -0.27 -22.99 -5.81
C TYR A 335 -0.18 -21.46 -5.98
N ILE A 336 1.03 -20.88 -5.90
CA ILE A 336 1.24 -19.44 -6.13
C ILE A 336 0.79 -19.04 -7.54
N ARG A 337 1.17 -19.84 -8.55
CA ARG A 337 0.75 -19.62 -9.94
C ARG A 337 -0.76 -19.68 -10.07
N LYS A 338 -1.41 -20.66 -9.45
CA LYS A 338 -2.87 -20.83 -9.47
C LYS A 338 -3.57 -19.62 -8.85
N VAL A 339 -3.11 -19.11 -7.71
CA VAL A 339 -3.67 -17.92 -7.05
C VAL A 339 -3.66 -16.72 -8.00
N LEU A 340 -2.56 -16.49 -8.73
CA LEU A 340 -2.43 -15.38 -9.67
C LEU A 340 -3.35 -15.54 -10.89
N LEU A 341 -3.45 -16.74 -11.45
CA LEU A 341 -4.29 -17.01 -12.63
C LEU A 341 -5.77 -16.92 -12.29
N ASP A 342 -6.20 -17.54 -11.20
CA ASP A 342 -7.58 -17.49 -10.73
C ASP A 342 -7.97 -16.03 -10.37
N GLY A 343 -7.06 -15.30 -9.74
CA GLY A 343 -7.24 -13.89 -9.41
C GLY A 343 -7.40 -13.03 -10.66
N ALA A 344 -6.53 -13.22 -11.66
CA ALA A 344 -6.62 -12.50 -12.93
C ALA A 344 -7.93 -12.77 -13.67
N ALA A 345 -8.37 -14.04 -13.72
CA ALA A 345 -9.64 -14.39 -14.35
C ALA A 345 -10.84 -13.68 -13.69
N LYS A 346 -10.89 -13.69 -12.35
CA LYS A 346 -11.93 -12.98 -11.59
C LYS A 346 -11.86 -11.45 -11.78
N ALA A 347 -10.66 -10.88 -11.76
CA ALA A 347 -10.47 -9.45 -11.97
C ALA A 347 -10.91 -9.01 -13.37
N ARG A 348 -10.62 -9.82 -14.41
CA ARG A 348 -11.10 -9.59 -15.77
C ARG A 348 -12.61 -9.64 -15.86
N GLU A 349 -13.26 -10.63 -15.22
CA GLU A 349 -14.73 -10.73 -15.21
C GLU A 349 -15.37 -9.46 -14.62
N ILE A 350 -14.85 -8.96 -13.50
CA ILE A 350 -15.33 -7.74 -12.87
C ILE A 350 -15.11 -6.54 -13.79
N GLY A 351 -13.89 -6.38 -14.30
CA GLY A 351 -13.52 -5.22 -15.10
C GLY A 351 -14.18 -5.19 -16.48
N MET A 352 -14.43 -6.34 -17.11
CA MET A 352 -15.14 -6.40 -18.39
C MET A 352 -16.55 -5.83 -18.30
N LYS A 353 -17.27 -6.09 -17.18
CA LYS A 353 -18.57 -5.47 -16.92
C LYS A 353 -18.46 -3.94 -16.84
N THR A 354 -17.43 -3.43 -16.17
CA THR A 354 -17.16 -1.99 -16.13
C THR A 354 -16.85 -1.43 -17.52
N LEU A 355 -16.07 -2.13 -18.34
CA LEU A 355 -15.75 -1.68 -19.70
C LEU A 355 -16.98 -1.68 -20.62
N GLU A 356 -17.93 -2.60 -20.45
CA GLU A 356 -19.21 -2.57 -21.16
C GLU A 356 -20.00 -1.32 -20.82
N GLU A 357 -20.13 -0.96 -19.54
CA GLU A 357 -20.79 0.27 -19.10
C GLU A 357 -20.05 1.53 -19.61
N VAL A 358 -18.71 1.51 -19.62
CA VAL A 358 -17.89 2.61 -20.16
C VAL A 358 -18.13 2.81 -21.64
N ARG A 359 -18.14 1.72 -22.43
CA ARG A 359 -18.42 1.78 -23.87
C ARG A 359 -19.82 2.28 -24.15
N ASP A 360 -20.83 1.80 -23.41
CA ASP A 360 -22.19 2.27 -23.51
C ASP A 360 -22.28 3.77 -23.20
N ALA A 361 -21.66 4.24 -22.09
CA ALA A 361 -21.65 5.64 -21.72
C ALA A 361 -21.04 6.55 -22.81
N MET A 362 -19.97 6.06 -23.47
CA MET A 362 -19.27 6.79 -24.54
C MET A 362 -19.91 6.59 -25.94
N ASN A 363 -21.02 5.85 -26.05
CA ASN A 363 -21.65 5.47 -27.33
C ASN A 363 -20.70 4.72 -28.28
N MET A 364 -19.85 3.83 -27.73
CA MET A 364 -18.89 2.99 -28.48
C MET A 364 -19.37 1.54 -28.66
N VAL A 365 -20.66 1.31 -28.53
CA VAL A 365 -21.30 0.01 -28.83
C VAL A 365 -22.01 0.07 -30.18
N ILE A 366 -21.98 -1.04 -30.89
CA ILE A 366 -22.62 -1.21 -32.20
C ILE A 366 -23.90 -2.03 -31.97
#